data_dbcbcbae1175a5690c1d6ac492053b64
#
_entry.id   dbcbcbae1175a5690c1d6ac492053b64
#
_cell.length_a   1.000
_cell.length_b   1.000
_cell.length_c   1.000
_cell.angle_alpha   90.00
_cell.angle_beta   90.00
_cell.angle_gamma   90.00
#
_symmetry.space_group_name_H-M   'P 1'
#
loop_
_entity.id
_entity.type
_entity.pdbx_description
1 polymer ?
#
loop_
_entity_poly.entity_id
_entity_poly.type
_entity_poly.pdbx_seq_one_letter_code
_entity_poly.pdbx_strand_id
1 'polypeptide(L)'
;ETDLMHEFGPQASTVGFLDMGGASSQIAFVPDSHDQNSRDLFHVTLHRLDASLDTHNVFVTTFLGYGTNAARTRYLYALSERLGAPRTLPDPCLPRGLRIPMENGASTVHGTGSYAECLAAQQVLLDRQATCPQHPCPFHGVHVPPIDFRDKQFVGVSEYWYSTDDVFRMGGVYDHDRFHRTASDFCASDWTQLESKWHAHEYPE
;
A
#
# COMPACT_ATOMS: atom_id res chain seq x y z
N GLU A 1 1.04 16.13 18.81
CA GLU A 1 0.72 14.71 19.15
C GLU A 1 -0.79 14.59 19.13
N THR A 2 -1.34 14.21 17.99
CA THR A 2 -2.76 13.91 17.87
C THR A 2 -2.98 12.62 18.63
N ASP A 3 -3.84 12.66 19.62
CA ASP A 3 -4.16 11.51 20.47
C ASP A 3 -4.89 10.45 19.63
N LEU A 4 -4.13 9.48 19.08
CA LEU A 4 -4.64 8.36 18.30
C LEU A 4 -5.77 7.59 19.03
N MET A 5 -5.81 7.67 20.36
CA MET A 5 -6.83 7.01 21.18
C MET A 5 -8.22 7.65 21.05
N HIS A 6 -8.32 8.88 20.55
CA HIS A 6 -9.61 9.53 20.27
C HIS A 6 -10.24 9.13 18.94
N GLU A 7 -9.45 8.64 17.98
CA GLU A 7 -9.96 8.19 16.68
C GLU A 7 -10.51 6.76 16.73
N PHE A 8 -10.03 5.94 17.64
CA PHE A 8 -10.51 4.57 17.84
C PHE A 8 -11.51 4.56 18.98
N GLY A 9 -12.78 4.41 18.68
CA GLY A 9 -13.84 4.39 19.69
C GLY A 9 -13.58 3.37 20.83
N PRO A 10 -14.21 3.53 22.00
CA PRO A 10 -13.88 2.80 23.23
C PRO A 10 -14.17 1.28 23.20
N GLN A 11 -14.59 0.71 22.06
CA GLN A 11 -14.94 -0.70 21.92
C GLN A 11 -13.99 -1.51 21.02
N ALA A 12 -12.98 -0.91 20.38
CA ALA A 12 -11.99 -1.67 19.61
C ALA A 12 -11.01 -2.34 20.57
N SER A 13 -11.12 -3.66 20.74
CA SER A 13 -10.19 -4.43 21.61
C SER A 13 -8.76 -4.43 21.07
N THR A 14 -8.58 -4.37 19.74
CA THR A 14 -7.30 -4.30 19.05
C THR A 14 -7.44 -3.61 17.70
N VAL A 15 -6.38 -2.95 17.25
CA VAL A 15 -6.27 -2.31 15.93
C VAL A 15 -5.29 -3.10 15.09
N GLY A 16 -5.60 -3.34 13.82
CA GLY A 16 -4.70 -3.96 12.87
C GLY A 16 -3.65 -2.96 12.37
N PHE A 17 -2.56 -3.48 11.86
CA PHE A 17 -1.41 -2.70 11.43
C PHE A 17 -1.03 -3.07 10.00
N LEU A 18 -0.80 -2.06 9.18
CA LEU A 18 -0.29 -2.18 7.81
C LEU A 18 0.97 -1.34 7.68
N ASP A 19 2.05 -1.96 7.21
CA ASP A 19 3.31 -1.29 6.92
C ASP A 19 3.70 -1.56 5.46
N MET A 20 4.10 -0.52 4.73
CA MET A 20 4.64 -0.66 3.38
C MET A 20 5.97 0.06 3.31
N GLY A 21 7.05 -0.71 3.29
CA GLY A 21 8.39 -0.18 3.03
C GLY A 21 8.76 -0.24 1.55
N GLY A 22 10.04 -0.08 1.24
CA GLY A 22 10.54 -0.12 -0.14
C GLY A 22 10.51 -1.51 -0.78
N ALA A 23 10.73 -2.59 -0.01
CA ALA A 23 10.88 -3.96 -0.53
C ALA A 23 9.66 -4.87 -0.26
N SER A 24 8.93 -4.64 0.81
CA SER A 24 7.85 -5.52 1.28
C SER A 24 6.73 -4.73 1.93
N SER A 25 5.56 -5.38 2.03
CA SER A 25 4.44 -4.91 2.83
C SER A 25 4.11 -5.94 3.91
N GLN A 26 3.69 -5.49 5.08
CA GLN A 26 3.32 -6.31 6.21
C GLN A 26 1.89 -6.03 6.63
N ILE A 27 1.25 -7.07 7.16
CA ILE A 27 -0.04 -6.96 7.86
C ILE A 27 0.05 -7.68 9.19
N ALA A 28 -0.46 -7.06 10.25
CA ALA A 28 -0.60 -7.67 11.55
C ALA A 28 -1.96 -7.32 12.14
N PHE A 29 -2.68 -8.31 12.68
CA PHE A 29 -3.97 -8.11 13.36
C PHE A 29 -4.34 -9.32 14.22
N VAL A 30 -5.26 -9.14 15.15
CA VAL A 30 -5.86 -10.25 15.90
C VAL A 30 -7.03 -10.79 15.07
N PRO A 31 -6.95 -12.00 14.50
CA PRO A 31 -8.04 -12.58 13.71
C PRO A 31 -9.21 -12.98 14.62
N ASP A 32 -10.40 -13.13 14.04
CA ASP A 32 -11.54 -13.67 14.77
C ASP A 32 -11.31 -15.14 15.13
N SER A 33 -11.89 -15.58 16.22
CA SER A 33 -11.56 -16.80 16.96
C SER A 33 -11.62 -18.13 16.19
N HIS A 34 -12.05 -18.13 14.95
CA HIS A 34 -12.23 -19.34 14.13
C HIS A 34 -11.01 -19.78 13.31
N ASP A 35 -9.97 -18.96 13.21
CA ASP A 35 -8.77 -19.28 12.40
C ASP A 35 -7.51 -19.43 13.26
N GLN A 36 -7.57 -20.32 14.26
CA GLN A 36 -6.44 -20.56 15.17
C GLN A 36 -5.35 -21.48 14.59
N ASN A 37 -5.49 -21.95 13.36
CA ASN A 37 -4.56 -22.90 12.73
C ASN A 37 -3.60 -22.26 11.73
N SER A 38 -3.51 -20.94 11.68
CA SER A 38 -2.55 -20.27 10.80
C SER A 38 -1.12 -20.44 11.30
N ARG A 39 -0.20 -20.79 10.40
CA ARG A 39 1.24 -20.90 10.73
C ARG A 39 1.86 -19.56 11.14
N ASP A 40 1.24 -18.46 10.73
CA ASP A 40 1.70 -17.09 10.96
C ASP A 40 0.97 -16.44 12.15
N LEU A 41 0.47 -17.27 13.08
CA LEU A 41 -0.19 -16.84 14.31
C LEU A 41 0.79 -16.87 15.48
N PHE A 42 1.03 -15.72 16.08
CA PHE A 42 1.97 -15.54 17.19
C PHE A 42 1.24 -15.23 18.48
N HIS A 43 1.60 -15.94 19.55
CA HIS A 43 1.08 -15.67 20.88
C HIS A 43 1.89 -14.53 21.51
N VAL A 44 1.24 -13.38 21.73
CA VAL A 44 1.86 -12.17 22.27
C VAL A 44 1.24 -11.85 23.63
N THR A 45 2.08 -11.69 24.65
CA THR A 45 1.68 -11.26 25.99
C THR A 45 2.27 -9.88 26.27
N LEU A 46 1.41 -8.92 26.53
CA LEU A 46 1.78 -7.55 26.89
C LEU A 46 1.58 -7.35 28.39
N HIS A 47 2.51 -6.63 29.02
CA HIS A 47 2.40 -6.23 30.42
C HIS A 47 1.82 -4.80 30.46
N ARG A 48 0.68 -4.65 31.10
CA ARG A 48 0.07 -3.34 31.34
C ARG A 48 0.76 -2.62 32.51
N LEU A 49 0.55 -1.31 32.61
CA LEU A 49 1.13 -0.51 33.70
C LEU A 49 0.64 -0.90 35.09
N ASP A 50 -0.55 -1.52 35.21
CA ASP A 50 -1.12 -2.05 36.42
C ASP A 50 -0.64 -3.48 36.76
N ALA A 51 0.39 -3.97 36.06
CA ALA A 51 0.94 -5.32 36.13
C ALA A 51 0.00 -6.43 35.65
N SER A 52 -1.18 -6.14 35.12
CA SER A 52 -2.02 -7.14 34.47
C SER A 52 -1.40 -7.58 33.11
N LEU A 53 -1.78 -8.78 32.68
CA LEU A 53 -1.35 -9.34 31.41
C LEU A 53 -2.47 -9.19 30.37
N ASP A 54 -2.09 -8.77 29.18
CA ASP A 54 -2.96 -8.71 28.04
C ASP A 54 -2.39 -9.62 26.93
N THR A 55 -3.13 -10.67 26.59
CA THR A 55 -2.64 -11.75 25.74
C THR A 55 -3.47 -11.87 24.49
N HIS A 56 -2.80 -11.87 23.34
CA HIS A 56 -3.42 -11.92 22.03
C HIS A 56 -2.74 -12.95 21.12
N ASN A 57 -3.52 -13.62 20.28
CA ASN A 57 -2.99 -14.37 19.15
C ASN A 57 -2.99 -13.44 17.94
N VAL A 58 -1.82 -12.98 17.55
CA VAL A 58 -1.64 -12.00 16.47
C VAL A 58 -1.21 -12.71 15.20
N PHE A 59 -1.99 -12.57 14.15
CA PHE A 59 -1.56 -12.97 12.81
C PHE A 59 -0.61 -11.90 12.25
N VAL A 60 0.54 -12.36 11.71
CA VAL A 60 1.53 -11.48 11.08
C VAL A 60 2.04 -12.14 9.81
N THR A 61 1.95 -11.44 8.69
CA THR A 61 2.58 -11.93 7.45
C THR A 61 3.22 -10.83 6.64
N THR A 62 4.13 -11.23 5.76
CA THR A 62 4.91 -10.34 4.89
C THR A 62 4.68 -10.70 3.43
N PHE A 63 4.36 -9.68 2.63
CA PHE A 63 4.32 -9.76 1.18
C PHE A 63 5.63 -9.23 0.60
N LEU A 64 6.61 -10.12 0.45
CA LEU A 64 7.91 -9.77 -0.14
C LEU A 64 7.75 -9.41 -1.62
N GLY A 65 8.40 -8.31 -2.05
CA GLY A 65 8.26 -7.79 -3.40
C GLY A 65 7.06 -6.86 -3.60
N TYR A 66 6.36 -6.49 -2.52
CA TYR A 66 5.18 -5.61 -2.51
C TYR A 66 5.40 -4.29 -1.74
N GLY A 67 6.63 -3.97 -1.40
CA GLY A 67 6.98 -2.60 -1.03
C GLY A 67 7.05 -1.72 -2.29
N THR A 68 7.00 -0.41 -2.12
CA THR A 68 6.87 0.55 -3.22
C THR A 68 7.91 0.40 -4.31
N ASN A 69 9.19 0.30 -3.95
CA ASN A 69 10.29 0.19 -4.92
C ASN A 69 10.27 -1.16 -5.65
N ALA A 70 10.07 -2.26 -4.91
CA ALA A 70 10.01 -3.59 -5.50
C ALA A 70 8.79 -3.77 -6.40
N ALA A 71 7.61 -3.30 -5.97
CA ALA A 71 6.39 -3.33 -6.77
C ALA A 71 6.53 -2.45 -8.02
N ARG A 72 7.12 -1.26 -7.89
CA ARG A 72 7.39 -0.37 -9.01
C ARG A 72 8.30 -1.03 -10.05
N THR A 73 9.38 -1.66 -9.61
CA THR A 73 10.30 -2.38 -10.48
C THR A 73 9.59 -3.51 -11.23
N ARG A 74 8.85 -4.36 -10.53
CA ARG A 74 8.07 -5.47 -11.13
C ARG A 74 7.04 -4.94 -12.14
N TYR A 75 6.34 -3.89 -11.80
CA TYR A 75 5.37 -3.23 -12.68
C TYR A 75 6.01 -2.76 -13.99
N LEU A 76 7.13 -2.02 -13.89
CA LEU A 76 7.83 -1.50 -15.06
C LEU A 76 8.36 -2.61 -15.96
N TYR A 77 8.87 -3.71 -15.38
CA TYR A 77 9.28 -4.87 -16.14
C TYR A 77 8.11 -5.47 -16.92
N ALA A 78 6.99 -5.74 -16.26
CA ALA A 78 5.81 -6.32 -16.88
C ALA A 78 5.23 -5.39 -17.97
N LEU A 79 5.22 -4.08 -17.72
CA LEU A 79 4.77 -3.08 -18.70
C LEU A 79 5.69 -3.07 -19.92
N SER A 80 7.01 -3.11 -19.72
CA SER A 80 8.01 -3.13 -20.77
C SER A 80 7.89 -4.39 -21.64
N GLU A 81 7.80 -5.57 -21.04
CA GLU A 81 7.61 -6.83 -21.77
C GLU A 81 6.34 -6.81 -22.61
N ARG A 82 5.22 -6.38 -22.02
CA ARG A 82 3.94 -6.28 -22.74
C ARG A 82 4.00 -5.40 -23.97
N LEU A 83 4.83 -4.35 -23.95
CA LEU A 83 4.96 -3.36 -25.02
C LEU A 83 6.16 -3.61 -25.94
N GLY A 84 6.86 -4.74 -25.81
CA GLY A 84 8.00 -5.10 -26.66
C GLY A 84 9.28 -4.30 -26.37
N ALA A 85 9.49 -3.94 -25.09
CA ALA A 85 10.70 -3.25 -24.61
C ALA A 85 11.06 -1.95 -25.38
N PRO A 86 10.17 -0.96 -25.46
CA PRO A 86 10.42 0.25 -26.20
C PRO A 86 11.48 1.13 -25.48
N ARG A 87 12.21 1.95 -26.26
CA ARG A 87 13.15 2.94 -25.68
C ARG A 87 12.46 4.01 -24.85
N THR A 88 11.22 4.35 -25.20
CA THR A 88 10.35 5.23 -24.40
C THR A 88 9.14 4.42 -23.99
N LEU A 89 9.06 4.11 -22.70
CA LEU A 89 8.00 3.30 -22.12
C LEU A 89 6.86 4.20 -21.66
N PRO A 90 5.68 4.15 -22.31
CA PRO A 90 4.52 4.91 -21.85
C PRO A 90 3.99 4.30 -20.55
N ASP A 91 3.85 5.13 -19.52
CA ASP A 91 3.40 4.72 -18.20
C ASP A 91 2.14 5.47 -17.78
N PRO A 92 0.99 4.82 -17.71
CA PRO A 92 -0.27 5.44 -17.34
C PRO A 92 -0.35 5.84 -15.86
N CYS A 93 0.53 5.30 -15.01
CA CYS A 93 0.56 5.61 -13.57
C CYS A 93 1.31 6.90 -13.22
N LEU A 94 2.01 7.49 -14.17
CA LEU A 94 2.72 8.75 -13.98
C LEU A 94 1.95 9.93 -14.56
N PRO A 95 2.02 11.12 -13.94
CA PRO A 95 1.46 12.35 -14.49
C PRO A 95 1.94 12.61 -15.92
N ARG A 96 1.09 13.24 -16.72
CA ARG A 96 1.40 13.53 -18.13
C ARG A 96 2.66 14.37 -18.26
N GLY A 97 3.53 13.95 -19.17
CA GLY A 97 4.76 14.66 -19.49
C GLY A 97 5.94 14.36 -18.57
N LEU A 98 5.74 13.71 -17.42
CA LEU A 98 6.85 13.29 -16.56
C LEU A 98 7.74 12.29 -17.30
N ARG A 99 9.06 12.49 -17.22
CA ARG A 99 10.08 11.61 -17.82
C ARG A 99 11.06 11.17 -16.76
N ILE A 100 11.23 9.86 -16.62
CA ILE A 100 12.15 9.25 -15.64
C ILE A 100 13.04 8.25 -16.37
N PRO A 101 14.38 8.39 -16.32
CA PRO A 101 15.26 7.37 -16.84
C PRO A 101 15.10 6.07 -16.06
N MET A 102 15.10 4.93 -16.75
CA MET A 102 15.14 3.64 -16.08
C MET A 102 16.56 3.33 -15.58
N GLU A 103 16.66 2.52 -14.52
CA GLU A 103 17.95 2.14 -13.91
C GLU A 103 18.93 1.49 -14.89
N ASN A 104 18.42 0.81 -15.93
CA ASN A 104 19.25 0.23 -16.98
C ASN A 104 19.90 1.25 -17.93
N GLY A 105 19.58 2.54 -17.80
CA GLY A 105 20.09 3.64 -18.62
C GLY A 105 19.70 3.58 -20.11
N ALA A 106 19.01 2.51 -20.54
CA ALA A 106 18.69 2.29 -21.95
C ALA A 106 17.31 2.79 -22.37
N SER A 107 16.41 2.96 -21.40
CA SER A 107 15.02 3.36 -21.62
C SER A 107 14.61 4.51 -20.72
N THR A 108 13.61 5.27 -21.17
CA THR A 108 12.99 6.35 -20.38
C THR A 108 11.51 6.05 -20.21
N VAL A 109 11.01 6.14 -19.00
CA VAL A 109 9.57 6.08 -18.69
C VAL A 109 8.96 7.44 -18.98
N HIS A 110 7.80 7.46 -19.63
CA HIS A 110 7.07 8.66 -19.98
C HIS A 110 5.63 8.59 -19.47
N GLY A 111 5.26 9.49 -18.58
CA GLY A 111 3.93 9.57 -18.00
C GLY A 111 2.86 9.93 -19.03
N THR A 112 1.80 9.12 -19.10
CA THR A 112 0.64 9.34 -19.97
C THR A 112 -0.62 9.72 -19.20
N GLY A 113 -0.62 9.56 -17.89
CA GLY A 113 -1.62 10.11 -16.97
C GLY A 113 -3.02 9.51 -17.13
N SER A 114 -3.15 8.20 -17.05
CA SER A 114 -4.45 7.52 -17.13
C SER A 114 -4.67 6.62 -15.92
N TYR A 115 -5.42 7.07 -14.94
CA TYR A 115 -5.70 6.30 -13.72
C TYR A 115 -6.34 4.94 -14.03
N ALA A 116 -7.30 4.89 -14.93
CA ALA A 116 -7.97 3.64 -15.30
C ALA A 116 -7.02 2.63 -15.95
N GLU A 117 -6.15 3.10 -16.86
CA GLU A 117 -5.13 2.24 -17.48
C GLU A 117 -4.06 1.84 -16.47
N CYS A 118 -3.70 2.72 -15.53
CA CYS A 118 -2.80 2.41 -14.43
C CYS A 118 -3.34 1.26 -13.57
N LEU A 119 -4.60 1.34 -13.12
CA LEU A 119 -5.24 0.27 -12.36
C LEU A 119 -5.25 -1.06 -13.13
N ALA A 120 -5.58 -1.01 -14.42
CA ALA A 120 -5.57 -2.20 -15.27
C ALA A 120 -4.15 -2.79 -15.43
N ALA A 121 -3.15 -1.93 -15.60
CA ALA A 121 -1.76 -2.36 -15.77
C ALA A 121 -1.16 -2.94 -14.48
N GLN A 122 -1.58 -2.46 -13.32
CA GLN A 122 -1.10 -2.96 -12.02
C GLN A 122 -1.72 -4.30 -11.60
N GLN A 123 -2.77 -4.78 -12.27
CA GLN A 123 -3.37 -6.09 -11.94
C GLN A 123 -2.36 -7.25 -11.98
N VAL A 124 -1.31 -7.14 -12.79
CA VAL A 124 -0.23 -8.14 -12.86
C VAL A 124 0.48 -8.32 -11.52
N LEU A 125 0.53 -7.29 -10.68
CA LEU A 125 1.16 -7.36 -9.37
C LEU A 125 0.39 -8.25 -8.39
N LEU A 126 -0.91 -8.40 -8.56
CA LEU A 126 -1.74 -9.20 -7.64
C LEU A 126 -1.45 -10.70 -7.75
N ASP A 127 -0.87 -11.15 -8.87
CA ASP A 127 -0.50 -12.55 -9.09
C ASP A 127 -1.57 -13.55 -8.60
N ARG A 128 -2.80 -13.35 -9.07
CA ARG A 128 -3.98 -14.12 -8.63
C ARG A 128 -3.93 -15.59 -9.03
N GLN A 129 -3.00 -15.96 -9.92
CA GLN A 129 -2.77 -17.34 -10.37
C GLN A 129 -1.76 -18.09 -9.51
N ALA A 130 -1.10 -17.41 -8.57
CA ALA A 130 -0.18 -18.07 -7.65
C ALA A 130 -0.88 -19.17 -6.85
N THR A 131 -0.15 -20.27 -6.63
CA THR A 131 -0.67 -21.38 -5.81
C THR A 131 -0.98 -20.90 -4.40
N CYS A 132 -2.20 -21.20 -3.93
CA CYS A 132 -2.67 -20.86 -2.59
C CYS A 132 -2.62 -22.12 -1.70
N PRO A 133 -1.60 -22.30 -0.87
CA PRO A 133 -1.46 -23.50 -0.03
C PRO A 133 -2.53 -23.62 1.07
N GLN A 134 -3.00 -22.48 1.54
CA GLN A 134 -4.04 -22.37 2.59
C GLN A 134 -4.97 -21.21 2.23
N HIS A 135 -6.23 -21.51 1.95
CA HIS A 135 -7.23 -20.49 1.64
C HIS A 135 -7.71 -19.74 2.90
N PRO A 136 -8.08 -18.45 2.77
CA PRO A 136 -8.01 -17.62 1.56
C PRO A 136 -6.61 -17.02 1.33
N CYS A 137 -6.26 -16.80 0.04
CA CYS A 137 -5.10 -16.04 -0.37
C CYS A 137 -5.59 -14.83 -1.19
N PRO A 138 -5.54 -13.61 -0.68
CA PRO A 138 -6.04 -12.44 -1.40
C PRO A 138 -5.23 -12.14 -2.66
N PHE A 139 -3.91 -12.37 -2.64
CA PHE A 139 -3.01 -12.26 -3.80
C PHE A 139 -1.70 -13.01 -3.53
N HIS A 140 -0.94 -13.30 -4.59
CA HIS A 140 0.41 -13.89 -4.56
C HIS A 140 0.51 -15.20 -3.75
N GLY A 141 -0.59 -15.95 -3.61
CA GLY A 141 -0.59 -17.21 -2.87
C GLY A 141 -0.31 -17.10 -1.36
N VAL A 142 -0.25 -15.89 -0.80
CA VAL A 142 -0.04 -15.67 0.63
C VAL A 142 -1.37 -15.75 1.36
N HIS A 143 -1.46 -16.67 2.33
CA HIS A 143 -2.63 -16.79 3.18
C HIS A 143 -2.79 -15.58 4.08
N VAL A 144 -4.03 -15.08 4.19
CA VAL A 144 -4.45 -14.10 5.20
C VAL A 144 -5.80 -14.53 5.75
N PRO A 145 -5.97 -14.67 7.08
CA PRO A 145 -7.27 -14.96 7.65
C PRO A 145 -8.35 -13.98 7.20
N PRO A 146 -9.61 -14.38 7.11
CA PRO A 146 -10.70 -13.49 6.79
C PRO A 146 -10.74 -12.28 7.72
N ILE A 147 -10.97 -11.10 7.18
CA ILE A 147 -11.05 -9.85 7.93
C ILE A 147 -12.46 -9.30 7.80
N ASP A 148 -13.16 -9.12 8.91
CA ASP A 148 -14.39 -8.34 8.92
C ASP A 148 -14.07 -6.87 9.15
N PHE A 149 -14.00 -6.10 8.06
CA PHE A 149 -13.67 -4.68 8.10
C PHE A 149 -14.74 -3.81 8.78
N ARG A 150 -15.90 -4.36 9.15
CA ARG A 150 -16.90 -3.63 9.94
C ARG A 150 -16.47 -3.52 11.40
N ASP A 151 -15.74 -4.53 11.90
CA ASP A 151 -15.32 -4.65 13.29
C ASP A 151 -13.82 -4.46 13.50
N LYS A 152 -13.02 -4.43 12.41
CA LYS A 152 -11.56 -4.27 12.43
C LYS A 152 -11.14 -2.94 11.84
N GLN A 153 -10.47 -2.13 12.63
CA GLN A 153 -9.80 -0.93 12.19
C GLN A 153 -8.33 -1.23 11.94
N PHE A 154 -7.70 -0.48 11.01
CA PHE A 154 -6.30 -0.62 10.68
C PHE A 154 -5.61 0.74 10.68
N VAL A 155 -4.34 0.74 11.11
CA VAL A 155 -3.42 1.87 10.94
C VAL A 155 -2.43 1.50 9.84
N GLY A 156 -2.33 2.35 8.83
CA GLY A 156 -1.34 2.27 7.78
C GLY A 156 -0.19 3.24 8.05
N VAL A 157 1.04 2.75 8.00
CA VAL A 157 2.25 3.54 8.21
C VAL A 157 3.19 3.48 7.02
N SER A 158 4.29 4.22 7.09
CA SER A 158 5.30 4.32 6.03
C SER A 158 4.68 4.79 4.73
N GLU A 159 4.81 4.06 3.62
CA GLU A 159 4.33 4.48 2.32
C GLU A 159 2.80 4.63 2.22
N TYR A 160 2.03 3.97 3.09
CA TYR A 160 0.59 4.25 3.21
C TYR A 160 0.35 5.69 3.67
N TRP A 161 1.12 6.14 4.67
CA TRP A 161 1.03 7.51 5.16
C TRP A 161 1.63 8.50 4.15
N TYR A 162 2.85 8.27 3.66
CA TYR A 162 3.52 9.19 2.74
C TYR A 162 2.70 9.42 1.46
N SER A 163 2.11 8.38 0.89
CA SER A 163 1.26 8.53 -0.30
C SER A 163 -0.01 9.31 -0.02
N THR A 164 -0.63 9.12 1.15
CA THR A 164 -1.91 9.77 1.48
C THR A 164 -1.71 11.19 1.99
N ASP A 165 -0.72 11.42 2.85
CA ASP A 165 -0.51 12.73 3.47
C ASP A 165 0.46 13.61 2.68
N ASP A 166 1.68 13.17 2.41
CA ASP A 166 2.69 14.02 1.77
C ASP A 166 2.29 14.36 0.32
N VAL A 167 1.77 13.38 -0.42
CA VAL A 167 1.40 13.59 -1.82
C VAL A 167 0.00 14.19 -1.95
N PHE A 168 -1.00 13.60 -1.28
CA PHE A 168 -2.40 13.97 -1.49
C PHE A 168 -2.99 14.89 -0.42
N ARG A 169 -2.25 15.19 0.65
CA ARG A 169 -2.72 15.98 1.80
C ARG A 169 -4.01 15.44 2.40
N MET A 170 -4.05 14.14 2.60
CA MET A 170 -5.22 13.37 3.05
C MET A 170 -4.90 12.49 4.27
N GLY A 171 -4.00 12.94 5.15
CA GLY A 171 -3.71 12.24 6.39
C GLY A 171 -4.94 12.05 7.27
N GLY A 172 -4.88 11.09 8.22
CA GLY A 172 -5.99 10.74 9.11
C GLY A 172 -6.84 9.58 8.58
N VAL A 173 -8.16 9.67 8.76
CA VAL A 173 -9.07 8.58 8.37
C VAL A 173 -9.12 8.39 6.86
N TYR A 174 -8.86 7.14 6.42
CA TYR A 174 -8.89 6.79 5.01
C TYR A 174 -10.32 6.82 4.45
N ASP A 175 -10.49 7.58 3.38
CA ASP A 175 -11.72 7.65 2.57
C ASP A 175 -11.40 7.16 1.15
N HIS A 176 -11.91 5.98 0.80
CA HIS A 176 -11.68 5.34 -0.50
C HIS A 176 -12.10 6.22 -1.67
N ASP A 177 -13.28 6.84 -1.61
CA ASP A 177 -13.81 7.61 -2.73
C ASP A 177 -13.05 8.92 -2.92
N ARG A 178 -12.65 9.54 -1.81
CA ARG A 178 -11.80 10.73 -1.85
C ARG A 178 -10.43 10.40 -2.39
N PHE A 179 -9.81 9.29 -1.91
CA PHE A 179 -8.52 8.83 -2.42
C PHE A 179 -8.56 8.53 -3.91
N HIS A 180 -9.59 7.79 -4.36
CA HIS A 180 -9.77 7.43 -5.77
C HIS A 180 -9.86 8.69 -6.66
N ARG A 181 -10.68 9.69 -6.28
CA ARG A 181 -10.78 10.95 -7.04
C ARG A 181 -9.46 11.69 -7.07
N THR A 182 -8.81 11.86 -5.92
CA THR A 182 -7.53 12.58 -5.81
C THR A 182 -6.43 11.91 -6.63
N ALA A 183 -6.32 10.58 -6.57
CA ALA A 183 -5.35 9.82 -7.36
C ALA A 183 -5.64 9.92 -8.88
N SER A 184 -6.92 9.90 -9.27
CA SER A 184 -7.33 10.09 -10.66
C SER A 184 -6.93 11.46 -11.19
N ASP A 185 -7.21 12.52 -10.43
CA ASP A 185 -6.87 13.90 -10.77
C ASP A 185 -5.35 14.10 -10.82
N PHE A 186 -4.62 13.51 -9.88
CA PHE A 186 -3.16 13.56 -9.85
C PHE A 186 -2.55 12.90 -11.10
N CYS A 187 -2.98 11.68 -11.45
CA CYS A 187 -2.52 11.01 -12.66
C CYS A 187 -2.83 11.84 -13.93
N ALA A 188 -4.02 12.42 -14.01
CA ALA A 188 -4.44 13.22 -15.16
C ALA A 188 -3.76 14.59 -15.26
N SER A 189 -3.05 15.03 -14.23
CA SER A 189 -2.37 16.32 -14.19
C SER A 189 -1.18 16.36 -15.12
N ASP A 190 -0.82 17.57 -15.55
CA ASP A 190 0.42 17.84 -16.27
C ASP A 190 1.57 17.98 -15.26
N TRP A 191 2.71 17.35 -15.57
CA TRP A 191 3.87 17.36 -14.67
C TRP A 191 4.38 18.76 -14.37
N THR A 192 4.43 19.62 -15.37
CA THR A 192 4.92 21.01 -15.18
C THR A 192 4.06 21.79 -14.20
N GLN A 193 2.75 21.53 -14.18
CA GLN A 193 1.85 22.15 -13.20
C GLN A 193 2.03 21.59 -11.80
N LEU A 194 2.22 20.26 -11.67
CA LEU A 194 2.51 19.63 -10.40
C LEU A 194 3.85 20.11 -9.82
N GLU A 195 4.89 20.10 -10.63
CA GLU A 195 6.23 20.53 -10.26
C GLU A 195 6.24 21.97 -9.75
N SER A 196 5.54 22.88 -10.44
CA SER A 196 5.44 24.28 -10.00
C SER A 196 4.72 24.43 -8.65
N LYS A 197 3.71 23.62 -8.38
CA LYS A 197 3.02 23.58 -7.07
C LYS A 197 3.90 23.00 -5.97
N TRP A 198 4.72 22.00 -6.31
CA TRP A 198 5.61 21.34 -5.36
C TRP A 198 6.72 22.28 -4.88
N HIS A 199 7.34 23.02 -5.78
CA HIS A 199 8.35 24.02 -5.45
C HIS A 199 7.79 25.27 -4.73
N ALA A 200 6.49 25.53 -4.83
CA ALA A 200 5.86 26.63 -4.12
C ALA A 200 5.53 26.31 -2.63
N HIS A 201 5.61 25.04 -2.26
CA HIS A 201 5.48 24.60 -0.87
C HIS A 201 6.86 24.22 -0.37
N GLU A 202 7.57 25.21 0.21
CA GLU A 202 8.73 24.90 1.05
C GLU A 202 8.26 23.93 2.14
N TYR A 203 8.85 22.73 2.16
CA TYR A 203 8.72 21.86 3.31
C TYR A 203 9.33 22.61 4.51
N PRO A 204 8.62 22.80 5.61
CA PRO A 204 9.27 23.23 6.84
C PRO A 204 10.26 22.11 7.20
N GLU A 205 11.54 22.48 7.33
CA GLU A 205 12.62 21.62 7.80
C GLU A 205 12.33 21.04 9.20
#